data_8de83b1eab6a34ec33f10292a4fcb0bc
#
_entry.id   8de83b1eab6a34ec33f10292a4fcb0bc
#
_cell.length_a   1.000
_cell.length_b   1.000
_cell.length_c   1.000
_cell.angle_alpha   90.00
_cell.angle_beta   90.00
_cell.angle_gamma   90.00
#
_symmetry.space_group_name_H-M   'P 1'
#
loop_
_entity.id
_entity.type
_entity.pdbx_description
1 polymer ?
#
loop_
_entity_poly.entity_id
_entity_poly.type
_entity_poly.pdbx_seq_one_letter_code
_entity_poly.pdbx_strand_id
1 'polypeptide(L)'
;MSQIRKMEFDGVIVGGGGSGLRAALQLAQSGLKTAVISKVFPTRSHTVSAQGGITCAIASDDPNDDWRWHMYDTVKGSDYIGDQDAIEYMCSEGPQAVFELEHMGLPFSRTDAGRIYQRPFGGQSKEFGKGGQAARTCAAADRTGHALLHTLYQANVKADTTFLNEWFAIDMVKNQDGVVVGVIALCIETGEVVHVSSRATVVATGGAGRIYASTTNALMCTGDGIGMALRAGVPVQDIEMWQFHPTGIAGAGTLVTEGCRGEGGYLINKDGERFMERYAPNAKDLAGRDVVARSMVIEIIEGRGCGPEGDHVKLKLDHLGEDVLNSRLPGILELSRTFAHVDPVKEPIPVVPTCHYMMGGIPTQVSGQALTQDNLGQDVPVEGLYAAGEAACVSVHGANRLGGNSLLDLVVFGRAAGMHIEQVMRQGVSYREASESDIEASMARLNRWNESAEGESIYDLKKELQTTMQNSFGVFRTEKNMLEGMDKLVELRERIGQAGMPDKSAAFNTARLEALELDNLLEVAEATAVTAEGRRESRGAHARDDYQTRDDENWLCHSMYFPEDKRVGKRDVNFAPTTMEAFEPKERVY
;
A
#
# COMPACT_ATOMS: atom_id res chain seq x y z
N MET A 1 -16.16 -22.19 28.24
CA MET A 1 -15.21 -21.06 27.96
C MET A 1 -15.71 -19.81 28.67
N SER A 2 -14.85 -18.98 29.24
CA SER A 2 -15.25 -17.67 29.74
C SER A 2 -15.79 -16.85 28.56
N GLN A 3 -16.96 -16.25 28.72
CA GLN A 3 -17.58 -15.43 27.69
C GLN A 3 -16.65 -14.26 27.36
N ILE A 4 -16.19 -14.13 26.09
CA ILE A 4 -15.36 -13.02 25.64
C ILE A 4 -16.15 -11.72 25.79
N ARG A 5 -15.55 -10.67 26.35
CA ARG A 5 -16.20 -9.36 26.47
C ARG A 5 -16.53 -8.80 25.08
N LYS A 6 -17.70 -8.21 24.94
CA LYS A 6 -18.19 -7.58 23.71
C LYS A 6 -18.18 -6.07 23.84
N MET A 7 -17.70 -5.37 22.80
CA MET A 7 -17.85 -3.93 22.62
C MET A 7 -18.62 -3.70 21.33
N GLU A 8 -19.55 -2.75 21.29
CA GLU A 8 -20.42 -2.52 20.13
C GLU A 8 -20.25 -1.12 19.56
N PHE A 9 -20.05 -1.05 18.23
CA PHE A 9 -19.93 0.17 17.46
C PHE A 9 -20.72 0.05 16.15
N ASP A 10 -21.15 1.18 15.58
CA ASP A 10 -21.78 1.20 14.26
C ASP A 10 -20.76 0.89 13.18
N GLY A 11 -19.60 1.54 13.23
CA GLY A 11 -18.47 1.31 12.35
C GLY A 11 -17.19 0.99 13.13
N VAL A 12 -16.50 -0.06 12.73
CA VAL A 12 -15.17 -0.41 13.25
C VAL A 12 -14.16 -0.30 12.12
N ILE A 13 -13.14 0.52 12.34
CA ILE A 13 -12.04 0.74 11.41
C ILE A 13 -10.81 0.02 11.95
N VAL A 14 -10.27 -0.92 11.21
CA VAL A 14 -9.03 -1.63 11.54
C VAL A 14 -7.88 -0.98 10.79
N GLY A 15 -7.07 -0.22 11.51
CA GLY A 15 -5.95 0.56 10.97
C GLY A 15 -6.13 2.06 11.12
N GLY A 16 -5.25 2.70 11.89
CA GLY A 16 -5.23 4.14 12.18
C GLY A 16 -4.37 4.97 11.21
N GLY A 17 -4.19 4.51 9.96
CA GLY A 17 -3.52 5.25 8.88
C GLY A 17 -4.42 6.27 8.20
N GLY A 18 -3.92 6.92 7.13
CA GLY A 18 -4.63 8.00 6.43
C GLY A 18 -6.03 7.60 5.94
N SER A 19 -6.17 6.42 5.31
CA SER A 19 -7.48 5.95 4.82
C SER A 19 -8.45 5.62 5.95
N GLY A 20 -7.95 4.93 6.98
CA GLY A 20 -8.77 4.58 8.15
C GLY A 20 -9.26 5.81 8.90
N LEU A 21 -8.38 6.79 9.14
CA LEU A 21 -8.77 8.05 9.79
C LEU A 21 -9.74 8.88 8.93
N ARG A 22 -9.61 8.84 7.58
CA ARG A 22 -10.55 9.56 6.72
C ARG A 22 -11.94 8.91 6.71
N ALA A 23 -12.00 7.55 6.70
CA ALA A 23 -13.25 6.82 6.82
C ALA A 23 -13.90 7.04 8.20
N ALA A 24 -13.12 6.92 9.28
CA ALA A 24 -13.61 7.14 10.64
C ALA A 24 -14.17 8.54 10.84
N LEU A 25 -13.50 9.57 10.30
CA LEU A 25 -13.96 10.95 10.36
C LEU A 25 -15.34 11.13 9.73
N GLN A 26 -15.57 10.54 8.54
CA GLN A 26 -16.87 10.59 7.87
C GLN A 26 -17.97 9.98 8.74
N LEU A 27 -17.70 8.80 9.34
CA LEU A 27 -18.68 8.13 10.18
C LEU A 27 -18.96 8.89 11.48
N ALA A 28 -17.92 9.36 12.17
CA ALA A 28 -18.08 10.12 13.40
C ALA A 28 -18.85 11.44 13.17
N GLN A 29 -18.56 12.17 12.09
CA GLN A 29 -19.26 13.39 11.71
C GLN A 29 -20.73 13.14 11.35
N SER A 30 -21.08 11.95 10.88
CA SER A 30 -22.48 11.56 10.63
C SER A 30 -23.24 11.12 11.89
N GLY A 31 -22.60 11.14 13.05
CA GLY A 31 -23.18 10.76 14.34
C GLY A 31 -23.16 9.25 14.63
N LEU A 32 -22.47 8.46 13.83
CA LEU A 32 -22.30 7.02 14.04
C LEU A 32 -21.25 6.73 15.12
N LYS A 33 -21.55 5.80 16.02
CA LYS A 33 -20.60 5.35 17.02
C LYS A 33 -19.45 4.60 16.35
N THR A 34 -18.30 5.23 16.27
CA THR A 34 -17.15 4.77 15.46
C THR A 34 -15.94 4.47 16.33
N ALA A 35 -15.28 3.32 16.09
CA ALA A 35 -14.02 2.97 16.71
C ALA A 35 -12.92 2.75 15.66
N VAL A 36 -11.71 3.21 15.99
CA VAL A 36 -10.47 2.91 15.26
C VAL A 36 -9.61 2.00 16.11
N ILE A 37 -9.33 0.79 15.62
CA ILE A 37 -8.39 -0.17 16.21
C ILE A 37 -7.04 0.04 15.55
N SER A 38 -6.00 0.30 16.34
CA SER A 38 -4.65 0.48 15.80
C SER A 38 -3.61 -0.20 16.71
N LYS A 39 -2.77 -1.06 16.14
CA LYS A 39 -1.69 -1.74 16.88
C LYS A 39 -0.55 -0.82 17.29
N VAL A 40 -0.47 0.35 16.68
CA VAL A 40 0.42 1.45 17.08
C VAL A 40 -0.41 2.70 17.32
N PHE A 41 0.14 3.70 17.97
CA PHE A 41 -0.53 5.00 18.06
C PHE A 41 -0.77 5.55 16.63
N PRO A 42 -1.96 6.07 16.28
CA PRO A 42 -2.31 6.42 14.89
C PRO A 42 -1.31 7.33 14.19
N THR A 43 -0.75 8.33 14.88
CA THR A 43 0.26 9.24 14.31
C THR A 43 1.61 8.59 14.03
N ARG A 44 1.77 7.30 14.37
CA ARG A 44 2.94 6.47 14.03
C ARG A 44 2.69 5.49 12.91
N SER A 45 1.50 5.47 12.32
CA SER A 45 1.19 4.60 11.17
C SER A 45 2.07 4.95 9.96
N HIS A 46 2.20 4.01 9.03
CA HIS A 46 3.12 4.14 7.89
C HIS A 46 2.87 5.39 7.03
N THR A 47 1.65 5.92 7.00
CA THR A 47 1.31 7.18 6.30
C THR A 47 2.24 8.34 6.72
N VAL A 48 2.73 8.36 7.97
CA VAL A 48 3.66 9.39 8.46
C VAL A 48 4.95 9.49 7.64
N SER A 49 5.36 8.38 7.03
CA SER A 49 6.60 8.25 6.26
C SER A 49 6.47 8.73 4.82
N ALA A 50 5.28 9.11 4.36
CA ALA A 50 5.07 9.57 2.99
C ALA A 50 5.65 11.00 2.81
N GLN A 51 6.62 11.12 1.92
CA GLN A 51 7.43 12.33 1.73
C GLN A 51 6.96 13.17 0.54
N GLY A 52 6.52 12.50 -0.53
CA GLY A 52 6.38 13.09 -1.86
C GLY A 52 5.31 14.15 -2.01
N GLY A 53 4.11 13.86 -1.60
CA GLY A 53 2.93 14.71 -1.76
C GLY A 53 1.69 13.96 -2.25
N ILE A 54 0.61 14.71 -2.44
CA ILE A 54 -0.67 14.22 -2.97
C ILE A 54 -0.77 14.69 -4.43
N THR A 55 -0.75 13.74 -5.37
CA THR A 55 -0.90 14.07 -6.79
C THR A 55 -2.36 14.37 -7.11
N CYS A 56 -2.64 15.60 -7.54
CA CYS A 56 -3.99 16.05 -7.84
C CYS A 56 -3.99 17.29 -8.75
N ALA A 57 -4.84 17.29 -9.76
CA ALA A 57 -4.98 18.42 -10.71
C ALA A 57 -5.83 19.54 -10.11
N ILE A 58 -5.21 20.39 -9.28
CA ILE A 58 -5.87 21.58 -8.68
C ILE A 58 -5.56 22.88 -9.42
N ALA A 59 -4.88 22.81 -10.57
CA ALA A 59 -4.54 23.95 -11.42
C ALA A 59 -3.77 25.09 -10.70
N SER A 60 -2.93 24.72 -9.72
CA SER A 60 -2.15 25.70 -8.95
C SER A 60 -0.87 26.15 -9.65
N ASP A 61 -0.15 25.20 -10.24
CA ASP A 61 1.06 25.45 -11.05
C ASP A 61 0.68 25.84 -12.49
N ASP A 62 -0.10 25.01 -13.16
CA ASP A 62 -0.63 25.26 -14.51
C ASP A 62 -2.13 25.47 -14.44
N PRO A 63 -2.65 26.66 -14.79
CA PRO A 63 -4.09 26.95 -14.74
C PRO A 63 -4.94 26.11 -15.70
N ASN A 64 -4.30 25.42 -16.67
CA ASN A 64 -4.98 24.52 -17.60
C ASN A 64 -4.93 23.06 -17.17
N ASP A 65 -4.23 22.72 -16.07
CA ASP A 65 -4.14 21.33 -15.61
C ASP A 65 -5.52 20.80 -15.24
N ASP A 66 -5.82 19.58 -15.71
CA ASP A 66 -7.15 19.00 -15.66
C ASP A 66 -7.09 17.56 -15.13
N TRP A 67 -8.05 17.17 -14.30
CA TRP A 67 -8.15 15.82 -13.75
C TRP A 67 -8.25 14.73 -14.82
N ARG A 68 -8.74 15.07 -16.03
CA ARG A 68 -8.81 14.13 -17.17
C ARG A 68 -7.42 13.77 -17.71
N TRP A 69 -6.47 14.70 -17.66
CA TRP A 69 -5.08 14.40 -17.97
C TRP A 69 -4.45 13.51 -16.89
N HIS A 70 -4.78 13.77 -15.62
CA HIS A 70 -4.35 12.92 -14.51
C HIS A 70 -4.95 11.50 -14.64
N MET A 71 -6.22 11.36 -15.01
CA MET A 71 -6.85 10.07 -15.30
C MET A 71 -6.11 9.33 -16.43
N TYR A 72 -5.82 10.00 -17.56
CA TYR A 72 -5.05 9.42 -18.66
C TYR A 72 -3.70 8.88 -18.18
N ASP A 73 -2.94 9.67 -17.44
CA ASP A 73 -1.63 9.28 -16.92
C ASP A 73 -1.75 8.09 -15.96
N THR A 74 -2.79 8.06 -15.14
CA THR A 74 -3.02 6.97 -14.19
C THR A 74 -3.38 5.66 -14.90
N VAL A 75 -4.25 5.70 -15.92
CA VAL A 75 -4.58 4.53 -16.76
C VAL A 75 -3.34 4.02 -17.47
N LYS A 76 -2.57 4.90 -18.13
CA LYS A 76 -1.30 4.54 -18.76
C LYS A 76 -0.29 4.00 -17.74
N GLY A 77 -0.17 4.66 -16.60
CA GLY A 77 0.74 4.28 -15.51
C GLY A 77 0.43 2.91 -14.93
N SER A 78 -0.86 2.57 -14.81
CA SER A 78 -1.35 1.27 -14.32
C SER A 78 -1.07 0.10 -15.28
N ASP A 79 -0.49 0.38 -16.42
CA ASP A 79 -0.29 -0.53 -17.55
C ASP A 79 -1.60 -1.19 -18.03
N TYR A 80 -2.67 -0.37 -18.01
CA TYR A 80 -4.02 -0.66 -18.51
C TYR A 80 -4.79 -1.77 -17.78
N ILE A 81 -4.35 -2.19 -16.60
CA ILE A 81 -5.18 -3.04 -15.72
C ILE A 81 -5.76 -2.30 -14.51
N GLY A 82 -5.72 -0.97 -14.51
CA GLY A 82 -6.52 -0.16 -13.59
C GLY A 82 -7.97 -0.03 -14.10
N ASP A 83 -8.96 -0.15 -13.21
CA ASP A 83 -10.37 0.04 -13.53
C ASP A 83 -10.66 1.52 -13.81
N GLN A 84 -11.15 1.84 -15.02
CA GLN A 84 -11.21 3.22 -15.48
C GLN A 84 -12.32 4.04 -14.80
N ASP A 85 -13.38 3.42 -14.33
CA ASP A 85 -14.40 4.07 -13.51
C ASP A 85 -13.84 4.49 -12.13
N ALA A 86 -13.06 3.63 -11.50
CA ALA A 86 -12.42 3.92 -10.22
C ALA A 86 -11.33 5.00 -10.36
N ILE A 87 -10.54 4.94 -11.43
CA ILE A 87 -9.53 5.98 -11.74
C ILE A 87 -10.20 7.32 -12.02
N GLU A 88 -11.28 7.34 -12.82
CA GLU A 88 -12.07 8.54 -13.06
C GLU A 88 -12.58 9.14 -11.75
N TYR A 89 -13.17 8.32 -10.89
CA TYR A 89 -13.66 8.75 -9.59
C TYR A 89 -12.55 9.37 -8.74
N MET A 90 -11.41 8.68 -8.62
CA MET A 90 -10.27 9.17 -7.86
C MET A 90 -9.77 10.54 -8.35
N CYS A 91 -9.60 10.68 -9.67
CA CYS A 91 -9.04 11.89 -10.25
C CYS A 91 -10.03 13.06 -10.22
N SER A 92 -11.31 12.81 -10.46
CA SER A 92 -12.35 13.84 -10.45
C SER A 92 -12.70 14.35 -9.05
N GLU A 93 -12.71 13.46 -8.03
CA GLU A 93 -12.95 13.84 -6.62
C GLU A 93 -11.70 14.42 -5.93
N GLY A 94 -10.53 14.21 -6.54
CA GLY A 94 -9.24 14.63 -5.99
C GLY A 94 -9.16 16.09 -5.58
N PRO A 95 -9.53 17.06 -6.44
CA PRO A 95 -9.48 18.48 -6.10
C PRO A 95 -10.26 18.83 -4.82
N GLN A 96 -11.48 18.32 -4.70
CA GLN A 96 -12.29 18.51 -3.51
C GLN A 96 -11.62 17.90 -2.27
N ALA A 97 -11.08 16.68 -2.38
CA ALA A 97 -10.40 16.00 -1.27
C ALA A 97 -9.18 16.79 -0.77
N VAL A 98 -8.38 17.37 -1.67
CA VAL A 98 -7.23 18.23 -1.31
C VAL A 98 -7.67 19.50 -0.61
N PHE A 99 -8.69 20.19 -1.11
CA PHE A 99 -9.21 21.40 -0.47
C PHE A 99 -9.88 21.12 0.88
N GLU A 100 -10.55 19.97 1.06
CA GLU A 100 -11.05 19.54 2.37
C GLU A 100 -9.91 19.39 3.39
N LEU A 101 -8.78 18.78 2.99
CA LEU A 101 -7.60 18.68 3.85
C LEU A 101 -7.00 20.05 4.21
N GLU A 102 -6.94 20.97 3.26
CA GLU A 102 -6.50 22.34 3.49
C GLU A 102 -7.42 23.04 4.52
N HIS A 103 -8.73 22.91 4.37
CA HIS A 103 -9.71 23.48 5.30
C HIS A 103 -9.65 22.83 6.69
N MET A 104 -9.25 21.55 6.79
CA MET A 104 -8.97 20.89 8.07
C MET A 104 -7.68 21.40 8.73
N GLY A 105 -6.85 22.16 8.00
CA GLY A 105 -5.61 22.76 8.49
C GLY A 105 -4.32 22.08 8.04
N LEU A 106 -4.34 21.26 6.98
CA LEU A 106 -3.11 20.70 6.42
C LEU A 106 -2.23 21.82 5.86
N PRO A 107 -0.99 22.01 6.37
CA PRO A 107 -0.14 23.13 6.01
C PRO A 107 0.65 22.88 4.72
N PHE A 108 -0.04 22.83 3.58
CA PHE A 108 0.65 22.74 2.29
C PHE A 108 1.67 23.88 2.10
N SER A 109 2.81 23.59 1.51
CA SER A 109 3.76 24.60 1.06
C SER A 109 3.08 25.54 0.07
N ARG A 110 3.51 26.81 0.03
CA ARG A 110 2.90 27.84 -0.78
C ARG A 110 3.89 28.40 -1.81
N THR A 111 3.35 28.81 -2.95
CA THR A 111 4.07 29.65 -3.92
C THR A 111 4.10 31.09 -3.41
N ASP A 112 4.90 31.95 -4.04
CA ASP A 112 4.94 33.39 -3.72
C ASP A 112 3.58 34.09 -3.90
N ALA A 113 2.73 33.55 -4.78
CA ALA A 113 1.36 33.99 -4.98
C ALA A 113 0.35 33.44 -3.95
N GLY A 114 0.80 32.71 -2.93
CA GLY A 114 -0.02 32.12 -1.88
C GLY A 114 -0.80 30.87 -2.27
N ARG A 115 -0.61 30.33 -3.48
CA ARG A 115 -1.27 29.09 -3.93
C ARG A 115 -0.57 27.86 -3.36
N ILE A 116 -1.26 26.70 -3.30
CA ILE A 116 -0.66 25.42 -2.92
C ILE A 116 0.48 25.09 -3.89
N TYR A 117 1.65 24.78 -3.34
CA TYR A 117 2.81 24.39 -4.14
C TYR A 117 2.61 22.99 -4.74
N GLN A 118 2.84 22.87 -6.04
CA GLN A 118 2.83 21.61 -6.77
C GLN A 118 4.19 21.33 -7.41
N ARG A 119 4.63 20.08 -7.38
CA ARG A 119 5.88 19.63 -8.00
C ARG A 119 5.62 18.53 -9.05
N PRO A 120 6.54 18.35 -10.03
CA PRO A 120 6.44 17.25 -10.97
C PRO A 120 6.77 15.91 -10.31
N PHE A 121 6.09 14.86 -10.79
CA PHE A 121 6.36 13.46 -10.47
C PHE A 121 6.38 12.62 -11.74
N GLY A 122 7.02 11.43 -11.66
CA GLY A 122 7.17 10.53 -12.78
C GLY A 122 5.85 10.07 -13.39
N GLY A 123 5.79 10.01 -14.72
CA GLY A 123 4.63 9.56 -15.46
C GLY A 123 3.47 10.56 -15.55
N GLN A 124 3.64 11.78 -15.01
CA GLN A 124 2.64 12.84 -15.07
C GLN A 124 2.85 13.74 -16.29
N SER A 125 1.83 13.90 -17.12
CA SER A 125 1.89 14.63 -18.38
C SER A 125 0.73 15.58 -18.58
N LYS A 126 0.89 16.54 -19.50
CA LYS A 126 -0.15 17.46 -19.94
C LYS A 126 -0.77 16.97 -21.24
N GLU A 127 -2.00 17.43 -21.53
CA GLU A 127 -2.68 17.22 -22.82
C GLU A 127 -2.67 15.75 -23.28
N PHE A 128 -3.00 14.83 -22.38
CA PHE A 128 -3.02 13.38 -22.68
C PHE A 128 -1.69 12.87 -23.26
N GLY A 129 -0.59 13.26 -22.64
CA GLY A 129 0.76 12.84 -23.03
C GLY A 129 1.44 13.67 -24.11
N LYS A 130 0.81 14.73 -24.63
CA LYS A 130 1.33 15.55 -25.73
C LYS A 130 2.00 16.85 -25.25
N GLY A 131 1.62 17.35 -24.07
CA GLY A 131 2.02 18.68 -23.57
C GLY A 131 3.25 18.69 -22.65
N GLY A 132 4.02 17.62 -22.56
CA GLY A 132 5.19 17.52 -21.68
C GLY A 132 4.86 17.20 -20.22
N GLN A 133 5.82 17.42 -19.33
CA GLN A 133 5.73 17.09 -17.89
C GLN A 133 4.71 17.99 -17.17
N ALA A 134 3.83 17.39 -16.35
CA ALA A 134 2.94 18.12 -15.47
C ALA A 134 3.48 18.19 -14.04
N ALA A 135 3.24 19.32 -13.36
CA ALA A 135 3.50 19.51 -11.94
C ALA A 135 2.16 19.57 -11.19
N ARG A 136 1.67 18.43 -10.68
CA ARG A 136 0.39 18.34 -9.97
C ARG A 136 0.46 17.72 -8.59
N THR A 137 1.65 17.45 -8.06
CA THR A 137 1.81 16.86 -6.74
C THR A 137 1.87 17.93 -5.67
N CYS A 138 0.78 18.07 -4.90
CA CYS A 138 0.64 19.01 -3.79
C CYS A 138 1.49 18.56 -2.61
N ALA A 139 2.36 19.41 -2.08
CA ALA A 139 3.33 19.04 -1.07
C ALA A 139 3.34 19.95 0.15
N ALA A 140 3.64 19.37 1.31
CA ALA A 140 4.08 20.05 2.51
C ALA A 140 5.58 19.71 2.72
N ALA A 141 6.47 20.42 2.04
CA ALA A 141 7.88 20.10 1.85
C ALA A 141 8.09 18.63 1.46
N ASP A 142 8.88 17.87 2.20
CA ASP A 142 9.07 16.42 2.08
C ASP A 142 8.43 15.62 3.25
N ARG A 143 7.39 16.18 3.88
CA ARG A 143 6.70 15.65 5.06
C ARG A 143 5.17 15.65 4.90
N THR A 144 4.69 15.47 3.69
CA THR A 144 3.25 15.56 3.39
C THR A 144 2.43 14.52 4.14
N GLY A 145 2.91 13.27 4.24
CA GLY A 145 2.23 12.21 4.97
C GLY A 145 2.14 12.48 6.47
N HIS A 146 3.18 13.05 7.07
CA HIS A 146 3.15 13.49 8.47
C HIS A 146 2.07 14.57 8.68
N ALA A 147 2.04 15.59 7.83
CA ALA A 147 1.05 16.66 7.89
C ALA A 147 -0.38 16.13 7.72
N LEU A 148 -0.60 15.25 6.73
CA LEU A 148 -1.88 14.59 6.47
C LEU A 148 -2.39 13.82 7.69
N LEU A 149 -1.54 12.96 8.22
CA LEU A 149 -1.90 12.06 9.31
C LEU A 149 -2.26 12.82 10.58
N HIS A 150 -1.48 13.84 10.96
CA HIS A 150 -1.76 14.69 12.11
C HIS A 150 -3.04 15.51 11.92
N THR A 151 -3.28 16.03 10.72
CA THR A 151 -4.52 16.78 10.40
C THR A 151 -5.76 15.89 10.57
N LEU A 152 -5.74 14.68 10.00
CA LEU A 152 -6.86 13.73 10.11
C LEU A 152 -7.04 13.21 11.54
N TYR A 153 -5.96 12.98 12.29
CA TYR A 153 -6.04 12.57 13.69
C TYR A 153 -6.70 13.64 14.55
N GLN A 154 -6.28 14.91 14.42
CA GLN A 154 -6.90 16.03 15.15
C GLN A 154 -8.38 16.21 14.79
N ALA A 155 -8.75 16.05 13.52
CA ALA A 155 -10.14 16.13 13.09
C ALA A 155 -10.98 15.00 13.72
N ASN A 156 -10.46 13.78 13.81
CA ASN A 156 -11.13 12.66 14.46
C ASN A 156 -11.30 12.86 15.97
N VAL A 157 -10.29 13.44 16.65
CA VAL A 157 -10.40 13.79 18.07
C VAL A 157 -11.54 14.79 18.30
N LYS A 158 -11.66 15.80 17.42
CA LYS A 158 -12.77 16.77 17.49
C LYS A 158 -14.13 16.15 17.20
N ALA A 159 -14.20 15.08 16.44
CA ALA A 159 -15.43 14.37 16.08
C ALA A 159 -15.78 13.25 17.07
N ASP A 160 -15.10 13.17 18.22
CA ASP A 160 -15.31 12.15 19.26
C ASP A 160 -15.16 10.68 18.78
N THR A 161 -14.31 10.45 17.77
CA THR A 161 -13.95 9.08 17.35
C THR A 161 -13.32 8.33 18.52
N THR A 162 -13.79 7.11 18.79
CA THR A 162 -13.19 6.25 19.81
C THR A 162 -11.91 5.62 19.27
N PHE A 163 -10.79 5.76 19.99
CA PHE A 163 -9.52 5.14 19.62
C PHE A 163 -9.19 3.98 20.57
N LEU A 164 -9.01 2.80 19.99
CA LEU A 164 -8.44 1.62 20.65
C LEU A 164 -6.96 1.51 20.23
N ASN A 165 -6.13 2.33 20.86
CA ASN A 165 -4.70 2.40 20.57
C ASN A 165 -3.97 1.24 21.24
N GLU A 166 -2.96 0.70 20.55
CA GLU A 166 -2.22 -0.49 20.97
C GLU A 166 -3.14 -1.71 21.16
N TRP A 167 -4.05 -1.87 20.19
CA TRP A 167 -4.91 -3.04 20.03
C TRP A 167 -4.62 -3.73 18.70
N PHE A 168 -4.41 -5.04 18.76
CA PHE A 168 -4.15 -5.88 17.60
C PHE A 168 -5.43 -6.61 17.17
N ALA A 169 -5.91 -6.37 15.96
CA ALA A 169 -7.00 -7.14 15.38
C ALA A 169 -6.45 -8.52 14.95
N ILE A 170 -6.95 -9.58 15.58
CA ILE A 170 -6.51 -10.95 15.34
C ILE A 170 -7.14 -11.49 14.06
N ASP A 171 -8.47 -11.55 14.03
CA ASP A 171 -9.25 -12.01 12.88
C ASP A 171 -10.59 -11.26 12.79
N MET A 172 -11.16 -11.19 11.58
CA MET A 172 -12.55 -10.79 11.41
C MET A 172 -13.47 -11.98 11.71
N VAL A 173 -14.67 -11.69 12.20
CA VAL A 173 -15.68 -12.70 12.51
C VAL A 173 -16.94 -12.47 11.71
N LYS A 174 -17.57 -13.56 11.29
CA LYS A 174 -18.81 -13.58 10.52
C LYS A 174 -19.95 -14.14 11.37
N ASN A 175 -21.18 -13.83 11.00
CA ASN A 175 -22.36 -14.51 11.50
C ASN A 175 -22.61 -15.81 10.70
N GLN A 176 -23.69 -16.51 11.02
CA GLN A 176 -24.06 -17.77 10.34
C GLN A 176 -24.40 -17.59 8.84
N ASP A 177 -24.76 -16.37 8.42
CA ASP A 177 -25.08 -16.04 7.03
C ASP A 177 -23.84 -15.59 6.22
N GLY A 178 -22.64 -15.58 6.85
CA GLY A 178 -21.40 -15.15 6.22
C GLY A 178 -21.16 -13.63 6.25
N VAL A 179 -22.00 -12.85 6.92
CA VAL A 179 -21.85 -11.40 7.07
C VAL A 179 -20.74 -11.09 8.08
N VAL A 180 -19.84 -10.18 7.74
CA VAL A 180 -18.80 -9.71 8.66
C VAL A 180 -19.43 -8.81 9.74
N VAL A 181 -19.22 -9.16 11.01
CA VAL A 181 -19.86 -8.52 12.17
C VAL A 181 -18.87 -8.00 13.20
N GLY A 182 -17.65 -7.72 12.78
CA GLY A 182 -16.59 -7.16 13.61
C GLY A 182 -15.32 -7.98 13.59
N VAL A 183 -14.50 -7.78 14.61
CA VAL A 183 -13.20 -8.44 14.75
C VAL A 183 -12.97 -8.93 16.18
N ILE A 184 -12.16 -9.96 16.34
CA ILE A 184 -11.55 -10.31 17.62
C ILE A 184 -10.27 -9.50 17.75
N ALA A 185 -10.11 -8.76 18.84
CA ALA A 185 -8.99 -7.88 19.06
C ALA A 185 -8.33 -8.15 20.42
N LEU A 186 -7.01 -8.04 20.45
CA LEU A 186 -6.15 -8.19 21.61
C LEU A 186 -5.71 -6.80 22.10
N CYS A 187 -6.04 -6.44 23.32
CA CYS A 187 -5.43 -5.31 24.00
C CYS A 187 -3.97 -5.64 24.33
N ILE A 188 -3.02 -4.93 23.73
CA ILE A 188 -1.58 -5.21 23.89
C ILE A 188 -1.13 -4.93 25.32
N GLU A 189 -1.67 -3.88 25.95
CA GLU A 189 -1.34 -3.48 27.31
C GLU A 189 -1.68 -4.56 28.33
N THR A 190 -2.87 -5.15 28.22
CA THR A 190 -3.39 -6.06 29.26
C THR A 190 -3.37 -7.53 28.87
N GLY A 191 -3.32 -7.84 27.59
CA GLY A 191 -3.53 -9.19 27.05
C GLY A 191 -5.01 -9.61 27.00
N GLU A 192 -5.95 -8.72 27.29
CA GLU A 192 -7.38 -8.98 27.20
C GLU A 192 -7.80 -9.17 25.74
N VAL A 193 -8.62 -10.19 25.46
CA VAL A 193 -9.21 -10.44 24.15
C VAL A 193 -10.67 -10.02 24.18
N VAL A 194 -11.10 -9.25 23.18
CA VAL A 194 -12.44 -8.66 23.11
C VAL A 194 -13.02 -8.88 21.71
N HIS A 195 -14.30 -9.19 21.62
CA HIS A 195 -15.05 -9.07 20.37
C HIS A 195 -15.50 -7.63 20.18
N VAL A 196 -14.89 -6.93 19.21
CA VAL A 196 -15.31 -5.60 18.80
C VAL A 196 -16.32 -5.75 17.68
N SER A 197 -17.60 -5.76 18.07
CA SER A 197 -18.74 -5.98 17.19
C SER A 197 -19.09 -4.72 16.41
N SER A 198 -19.45 -4.87 15.15
CA SER A 198 -19.83 -3.76 14.28
C SER A 198 -20.95 -4.11 13.31
N ARG A 199 -21.64 -3.10 12.81
CA ARG A 199 -22.56 -3.20 11.67
C ARG A 199 -21.83 -3.05 10.32
N ALA A 200 -20.66 -2.42 10.34
CA ALA A 200 -19.73 -2.35 9.21
C ALA A 200 -18.29 -2.35 9.72
N THR A 201 -17.43 -3.15 9.09
CA THR A 201 -16.00 -3.26 9.38
C THR A 201 -15.20 -2.76 8.18
N VAL A 202 -14.29 -1.80 8.40
CA VAL A 202 -13.39 -1.27 7.37
C VAL A 202 -11.97 -1.74 7.64
N VAL A 203 -11.38 -2.47 6.70
CA VAL A 203 -9.96 -2.84 6.73
C VAL A 203 -9.13 -1.74 6.10
N ALA A 204 -8.27 -1.09 6.89
CA ALA A 204 -7.40 0.01 6.48
C ALA A 204 -5.98 -0.15 7.05
N THR A 205 -5.50 -1.40 7.09
CA THR A 205 -4.26 -1.81 7.78
C THR A 205 -2.98 -1.51 7.00
N GLY A 206 -3.09 -0.94 5.80
CA GLY A 206 -1.94 -0.72 4.92
C GLY A 206 -1.45 -2.01 4.25
N GLY A 207 -0.27 -1.94 3.65
CA GLY A 207 0.31 -3.04 2.90
C GLY A 207 1.10 -4.05 3.75
N ALA A 208 1.81 -4.93 3.05
CA ALA A 208 2.56 -6.04 3.63
C ALA A 208 4.04 -6.07 3.18
N GLY A 209 4.64 -4.91 2.90
CA GLY A 209 6.02 -4.86 2.35
C GLY A 209 7.08 -5.51 3.22
N ARG A 210 6.75 -5.86 4.47
CA ARG A 210 7.63 -6.62 5.37
C ARG A 210 7.74 -8.10 5.01
N ILE A 211 7.09 -8.56 3.94
CA ILE A 211 7.41 -9.88 3.34
C ILE A 211 8.78 -9.87 2.62
N TYR A 212 9.34 -8.69 2.31
CA TYR A 212 10.65 -8.55 1.66
C TYR A 212 11.74 -8.16 2.64
N ALA A 213 12.96 -8.61 2.40
CA ALA A 213 14.14 -8.29 3.21
C ALA A 213 14.51 -6.81 3.10
N SER A 214 14.48 -6.24 1.88
CA SER A 214 14.72 -4.83 1.63
C SER A 214 13.42 -4.10 1.29
N THR A 215 12.97 -3.24 2.21
CA THR A 215 11.71 -2.51 2.05
C THR A 215 11.76 -1.14 2.71
N THR A 216 11.09 -0.16 2.10
CA THR A 216 10.86 1.17 2.68
C THR A 216 9.74 1.16 3.73
N ASN A 217 9.02 0.04 3.85
CA ASN A 217 7.86 -0.07 4.72
C ASN A 217 8.27 -0.14 6.19
N ALA A 218 7.52 0.56 7.03
CA ALA A 218 7.68 0.51 8.47
C ALA A 218 7.42 -0.91 9.03
N LEU A 219 7.93 -1.18 10.22
CA LEU A 219 7.86 -2.53 10.85
C LEU A 219 6.42 -3.04 11.00
N MET A 220 5.44 -2.15 11.13
CA MET A 220 4.03 -2.52 11.28
C MET A 220 3.34 -2.92 9.96
N CYS A 221 3.98 -2.82 8.80
CA CYS A 221 3.39 -3.17 7.50
C CYS A 221 3.49 -4.69 7.26
N THR A 222 2.71 -5.45 8.00
CA THR A 222 2.76 -6.93 8.09
C THR A 222 1.55 -7.63 7.47
N GLY A 223 0.71 -6.88 6.73
CA GLY A 223 -0.43 -7.44 5.98
C GLY A 223 -1.55 -7.98 6.84
N ASP A 224 -1.77 -7.40 8.02
CA ASP A 224 -2.74 -7.95 8.99
C ASP A 224 -4.15 -8.05 8.42
N GLY A 225 -4.62 -7.00 7.75
CA GLY A 225 -5.95 -7.00 7.12
C GLY A 225 -6.07 -7.99 5.97
N ILE A 226 -5.00 -8.17 5.19
CA ILE A 226 -4.96 -9.16 4.10
C ILE A 226 -5.01 -10.58 4.69
N GLY A 227 -4.19 -10.86 5.71
CA GLY A 227 -4.20 -12.16 6.40
C GLY A 227 -5.57 -12.48 7.01
N MET A 228 -6.22 -11.50 7.66
CA MET A 228 -7.57 -11.66 8.18
C MET A 228 -8.59 -11.95 7.06
N ALA A 229 -8.51 -11.26 5.93
CA ALA A 229 -9.39 -11.46 4.79
C ALA A 229 -9.24 -12.88 4.21
N LEU A 230 -8.01 -13.31 3.97
CA LEU A 230 -7.71 -14.64 3.46
C LEU A 230 -8.24 -15.75 4.40
N ARG A 231 -8.03 -15.64 5.71
CA ARG A 231 -8.57 -16.61 6.67
C ARG A 231 -10.10 -16.59 6.77
N ALA A 232 -10.72 -15.45 6.47
CA ALA A 232 -12.17 -15.34 6.40
C ALA A 232 -12.78 -15.86 5.08
N GLY A 233 -11.96 -16.36 4.14
CA GLY A 233 -12.39 -16.82 2.82
C GLY A 233 -12.62 -15.69 1.81
N VAL A 234 -12.15 -14.48 2.10
CA VAL A 234 -12.24 -13.34 1.18
C VAL A 234 -11.04 -13.37 0.23
N PRO A 235 -11.25 -13.31 -1.10
CA PRO A 235 -10.15 -13.31 -2.05
C PRO A 235 -9.33 -12.03 -1.99
N VAL A 236 -8.12 -12.08 -2.57
CA VAL A 236 -7.30 -10.90 -2.84
C VAL A 236 -7.04 -10.78 -4.34
N GLN A 237 -6.87 -9.54 -4.81
CA GLN A 237 -6.73 -9.20 -6.21
C GLN A 237 -5.37 -8.58 -6.47
N ASP A 238 -4.75 -8.94 -7.61
CA ASP A 238 -3.49 -8.37 -8.13
C ASP A 238 -2.33 -8.37 -7.11
N ILE A 239 -2.32 -9.35 -6.20
CA ILE A 239 -1.37 -9.39 -5.08
C ILE A 239 0.07 -9.67 -5.53
N GLU A 240 0.28 -10.08 -6.78
CA GLU A 240 1.62 -10.19 -7.40
C GLU A 240 2.23 -8.84 -7.79
N MET A 241 1.42 -7.77 -7.82
CA MET A 241 1.84 -6.44 -8.25
C MET A 241 2.47 -5.66 -7.09
N TRP A 242 3.80 -5.79 -6.98
CA TRP A 242 4.62 -5.11 -5.98
C TRP A 242 5.50 -4.05 -6.62
N GLN A 243 5.33 -2.79 -6.23
CA GLN A 243 6.17 -1.71 -6.70
C GLN A 243 7.46 -1.63 -5.88
N PHE A 244 8.59 -1.67 -6.57
CA PHE A 244 9.90 -1.32 -6.00
C PHE A 244 10.17 0.15 -6.26
N HIS A 245 10.38 0.93 -5.19
CA HIS A 245 10.75 2.32 -5.32
C HIS A 245 12.21 2.41 -5.80
N PRO A 246 12.51 3.20 -6.85
CA PRO A 246 13.86 3.29 -7.37
C PRO A 246 14.90 3.70 -6.32
N THR A 247 14.56 4.63 -5.44
CA THR A 247 15.51 5.29 -4.55
C THR A 247 15.25 4.97 -3.07
N GLY A 248 15.57 3.74 -2.65
CA GLY A 248 15.85 3.43 -1.24
C GLY A 248 17.34 3.62 -0.95
N ILE A 249 17.72 4.10 0.24
CA ILE A 249 19.11 4.19 0.67
C ILE A 249 19.71 2.77 0.68
N ALA A 250 20.81 2.57 -0.03
CA ALA A 250 21.48 1.27 -0.10
C ALA A 250 21.89 0.80 1.31
N GLY A 251 21.61 -0.46 1.62
CA GLY A 251 21.89 -1.07 2.92
C GLY A 251 20.86 -0.73 4.02
N ALA A 252 20.21 0.43 3.99
CA ALA A 252 19.25 0.86 5.02
C ALA A 252 17.78 0.65 4.62
N GLY A 253 17.47 0.64 3.31
CA GLY A 253 16.10 0.55 2.80
C GLY A 253 15.24 1.80 3.04
N THR A 254 15.81 2.86 3.63
CA THR A 254 15.08 4.10 3.93
C THR A 254 14.71 4.84 2.64
N LEU A 255 13.46 5.29 2.56
CA LEU A 255 12.94 5.98 1.38
C LEU A 255 13.64 7.32 1.14
N VAL A 256 14.13 7.53 -0.08
CA VAL A 256 14.47 8.84 -0.65
C VAL A 256 13.42 9.17 -1.70
N THR A 257 12.61 10.18 -1.41
CA THR A 257 11.42 10.52 -2.21
C THR A 257 11.71 10.75 -3.69
N GLU A 258 10.78 10.36 -4.55
CA GLU A 258 10.78 10.76 -5.97
C GLU A 258 10.79 12.28 -6.16
N GLY A 259 10.31 13.04 -5.15
CA GLY A 259 10.41 14.49 -5.12
C GLY A 259 11.83 15.02 -5.37
N CYS A 260 12.86 14.28 -4.99
CA CYS A 260 14.25 14.62 -5.31
C CYS A 260 14.50 14.72 -6.82
N ARG A 261 13.94 13.75 -7.58
CA ARG A 261 14.01 13.76 -9.06
C ARG A 261 13.10 14.82 -9.66
N GLY A 262 11.95 15.06 -9.02
CA GLY A 262 11.01 16.13 -9.38
C GLY A 262 11.62 17.53 -9.20
N GLU A 263 12.47 17.74 -8.20
CA GLU A 263 13.20 18.99 -7.99
C GLU A 263 14.46 19.13 -8.91
N GLY A 264 14.74 18.11 -9.74
CA GLY A 264 15.82 18.13 -10.73
C GLY A 264 17.00 17.20 -10.44
N GLY A 265 16.90 16.33 -9.43
CA GLY A 265 17.88 15.28 -9.18
C GLY A 265 17.87 14.20 -10.26
N TYR A 266 18.98 13.50 -10.45
CA TYR A 266 19.11 12.43 -11.42
C TYR A 266 20.03 11.30 -10.98
N LEU A 267 19.86 10.13 -11.60
CA LEU A 267 20.61 8.91 -11.30
C LEU A 267 21.88 8.81 -12.15
N ILE A 268 22.96 8.35 -11.52
CA ILE A 268 24.23 8.08 -12.18
C ILE A 268 24.77 6.70 -11.81
N ASN A 269 25.40 6.02 -12.77
CA ASN A 269 26.16 4.79 -12.57
C ASN A 269 27.61 5.07 -12.12
N LYS A 270 28.45 4.04 -11.99
CA LYS A 270 29.84 4.16 -11.54
C LYS A 270 30.71 5.02 -12.45
N ASP A 271 30.37 5.12 -13.74
CA ASP A 271 31.09 5.90 -14.74
C ASP A 271 30.64 7.37 -14.76
N GLY A 272 29.68 7.74 -13.90
CA GLY A 272 29.09 9.09 -13.85
C GLY A 272 28.07 9.36 -14.96
N GLU A 273 27.68 8.33 -15.71
CA GLU A 273 26.67 8.42 -16.77
C GLU A 273 25.28 8.60 -16.17
N ARG A 274 24.50 9.56 -16.66
CA ARG A 274 23.06 9.68 -16.42
C ARG A 274 22.32 8.66 -17.28
N PHE A 275 22.34 7.38 -16.85
CA PHE A 275 21.92 6.23 -17.65
C PHE A 275 20.43 6.25 -18.04
N MET A 276 19.56 6.95 -17.31
CA MET A 276 18.14 7.04 -17.66
C MET A 276 17.88 7.74 -19.01
N GLU A 277 18.81 8.53 -19.52
CA GLU A 277 18.73 9.10 -20.87
C GLU A 277 18.78 8.03 -21.97
N ARG A 278 19.38 6.87 -21.68
CA ARG A 278 19.46 5.72 -22.58
C ARG A 278 18.21 4.84 -22.52
N TYR A 279 17.64 4.65 -21.31
CA TYR A 279 16.47 3.78 -21.10
C TYR A 279 15.14 4.47 -21.35
N ALA A 280 15.04 5.76 -21.09
CA ALA A 280 13.83 6.56 -21.24
C ALA A 280 14.16 7.96 -21.78
N PRO A 281 14.45 8.11 -23.08
CA PRO A 281 14.99 9.36 -23.63
C PRO A 281 14.13 10.60 -23.40
N ASN A 282 12.80 10.42 -23.34
CA ASN A 282 11.85 11.53 -23.17
C ASN A 282 11.65 11.93 -21.70
N ALA A 283 11.28 10.96 -20.86
CA ALA A 283 10.95 11.19 -19.45
C ALA A 283 12.18 11.12 -18.53
N LYS A 284 13.25 10.45 -18.95
CA LYS A 284 14.50 10.28 -18.21
C LYS A 284 14.25 9.76 -16.78
N ASP A 285 14.76 10.43 -15.79
CA ASP A 285 14.61 10.07 -14.37
C ASP A 285 13.17 10.22 -13.84
N LEU A 286 12.26 10.82 -14.59
CA LEU A 286 10.83 10.92 -14.32
C LEU A 286 9.99 9.94 -15.16
N ALA A 287 10.58 8.87 -15.69
CA ALA A 287 9.85 7.72 -16.22
C ALA A 287 9.09 7.01 -15.09
N GLY A 288 8.19 6.11 -15.43
CA GLY A 288 7.46 5.29 -14.47
C GLY A 288 8.41 4.54 -13.51
N ARG A 289 8.01 4.37 -12.26
CA ARG A 289 8.87 3.76 -11.23
C ARG A 289 9.35 2.36 -11.60
N ASP A 290 8.49 1.57 -12.23
CA ASP A 290 8.83 0.24 -12.74
C ASP A 290 9.95 0.29 -13.78
N VAL A 291 9.92 1.26 -14.69
CA VAL A 291 10.97 1.46 -15.70
C VAL A 291 12.28 1.87 -15.05
N VAL A 292 12.26 2.86 -14.15
CA VAL A 292 13.46 3.33 -13.47
C VAL A 292 14.08 2.24 -12.60
N ALA A 293 13.27 1.51 -11.82
CA ALA A 293 13.76 0.42 -10.97
C ALA A 293 14.42 -0.70 -11.78
N ARG A 294 13.79 -1.15 -12.88
CA ARG A 294 14.40 -2.15 -13.78
C ARG A 294 15.70 -1.65 -14.39
N SER A 295 15.74 -0.41 -14.86
CA SER A 295 16.95 0.17 -15.42
C SER A 295 18.12 0.19 -14.42
N MET A 296 17.86 0.52 -13.16
CA MET A 296 18.87 0.48 -12.09
C MET A 296 19.38 -0.94 -11.84
N VAL A 297 18.49 -1.93 -11.79
CA VAL A 297 18.89 -3.33 -11.61
C VAL A 297 19.74 -3.82 -12.79
N ILE A 298 19.38 -3.45 -14.02
CA ILE A 298 20.20 -3.78 -15.22
C ILE A 298 21.60 -3.15 -15.11
N GLU A 299 21.71 -1.88 -14.72
CA GLU A 299 23.03 -1.23 -14.51
C GLU A 299 23.89 -2.00 -13.48
N ILE A 300 23.28 -2.45 -12.40
CA ILE A 300 23.96 -3.25 -11.35
C ILE A 300 24.40 -4.62 -11.88
N ILE A 301 23.51 -5.36 -12.53
CA ILE A 301 23.79 -6.72 -13.05
C ILE A 301 24.86 -6.69 -14.14
N GLU A 302 24.83 -5.68 -15.01
CA GLU A 302 25.81 -5.50 -16.08
C GLU A 302 27.16 -4.91 -15.59
N GLY A 303 27.34 -4.79 -14.29
CA GLY A 303 28.63 -4.41 -13.67
C GLY A 303 28.91 -2.91 -13.74
N ARG A 304 27.90 -2.05 -13.93
CA ARG A 304 28.00 -0.59 -13.86
C ARG A 304 27.50 -0.01 -12.53
N GLY A 305 27.26 -0.87 -11.54
CA GLY A 305 26.93 -0.46 -10.17
C GLY A 305 28.10 0.26 -9.49
N CYS A 306 27.76 1.08 -8.51
CA CYS A 306 28.67 1.86 -7.67
C CYS A 306 29.07 1.09 -6.41
N GLY A 307 30.10 1.58 -5.72
CA GLY A 307 30.60 1.01 -4.48
C GLY A 307 31.53 -0.19 -4.67
N PRO A 308 32.11 -0.72 -3.58
CA PRO A 308 33.03 -1.86 -3.66
C PRO A 308 32.38 -3.13 -4.19
N GLU A 309 31.11 -3.36 -3.85
CA GLU A 309 30.35 -4.54 -4.25
C GLU A 309 29.60 -4.33 -5.58
N GLY A 310 29.55 -3.10 -6.11
CA GLY A 310 28.81 -2.79 -7.34
C GLY A 310 27.31 -2.97 -7.24
N ASP A 311 26.74 -2.84 -6.05
CA ASP A 311 25.38 -3.26 -5.68
C ASP A 311 24.33 -2.12 -5.66
N HIS A 312 24.73 -0.90 -6.00
CA HIS A 312 23.85 0.28 -6.01
C HIS A 312 24.20 1.26 -7.13
N VAL A 313 23.36 2.26 -7.33
CA VAL A 313 23.65 3.44 -8.14
C VAL A 313 23.59 4.69 -7.26
N LYS A 314 23.83 5.88 -7.80
CA LYS A 314 23.85 7.11 -7.03
C LYS A 314 22.80 8.10 -7.51
N LEU A 315 22.13 8.76 -6.57
CA LEU A 315 21.23 9.90 -6.81
C LEU A 315 21.99 11.21 -6.58
N LYS A 316 22.13 12.00 -7.62
CA LYS A 316 22.85 13.28 -7.61
C LYS A 316 21.90 14.45 -7.34
N LEU A 317 22.18 15.24 -6.30
CA LEU A 317 21.40 16.40 -5.87
C LEU A 317 22.26 17.66 -5.68
N ASP A 318 23.56 17.53 -5.50
CA ASP A 318 24.49 18.61 -5.16
C ASP A 318 24.48 19.80 -6.15
N HIS A 319 24.09 19.56 -7.41
CA HIS A 319 23.97 20.61 -8.44
C HIS A 319 22.74 21.54 -8.24
N LEU A 320 21.77 21.15 -7.39
CA LEU A 320 20.59 21.97 -7.12
C LEU A 320 20.86 23.17 -6.20
N GLY A 321 21.95 23.11 -5.43
CA GLY A 321 22.33 24.12 -4.47
C GLY A 321 21.69 23.96 -3.08
N GLU A 322 22.40 24.48 -2.08
CA GLU A 322 22.03 24.30 -0.67
C GLU A 322 20.68 24.92 -0.30
N ASP A 323 20.34 26.08 -0.86
CA ASP A 323 19.08 26.79 -0.57
C ASP A 323 17.86 25.98 -1.03
N VAL A 324 17.92 25.39 -2.22
CA VAL A 324 16.85 24.52 -2.75
C VAL A 324 16.71 23.28 -1.88
N LEU A 325 17.81 22.61 -1.56
CA LEU A 325 17.81 21.40 -0.75
C LEU A 325 17.24 21.65 0.65
N ASN A 326 17.67 22.72 1.32
CA ASN A 326 17.17 23.07 2.66
C ASN A 326 15.68 23.46 2.67
N SER A 327 15.19 24.12 1.62
CA SER A 327 13.79 24.58 1.56
C SER A 327 12.82 23.48 1.09
N ARG A 328 13.25 22.62 0.15
CA ARG A 328 12.36 21.64 -0.51
C ARG A 328 12.52 20.21 0.01
N LEU A 329 13.71 19.84 0.49
CA LEU A 329 14.10 18.47 0.84
C LEU A 329 14.83 18.39 2.20
N PRO A 330 14.41 19.13 3.25
CA PRO A 330 15.14 19.17 4.53
C PRO A 330 15.19 17.79 5.21
N GLY A 331 14.13 17.00 5.12
CA GLY A 331 14.08 15.65 5.68
C GLY A 331 15.01 14.68 4.94
N ILE A 332 15.15 14.82 3.61
CA ILE A 332 16.08 14.01 2.82
C ILE A 332 17.53 14.29 3.20
N LEU A 333 17.88 15.55 3.47
CA LEU A 333 19.22 15.90 3.97
C LEU A 333 19.51 15.18 5.30
N GLU A 334 18.56 15.21 6.24
CA GLU A 334 18.68 14.55 7.54
C GLU A 334 18.80 13.03 7.40
N LEU A 335 17.91 12.40 6.61
CA LEU A 335 17.93 10.95 6.40
C LEU A 335 19.20 10.47 5.73
N SER A 336 19.71 11.20 4.72
CA SER A 336 20.92 10.82 4.02
C SER A 336 22.18 10.94 4.90
N ARG A 337 22.26 11.98 5.72
CA ARG A 337 23.34 12.13 6.70
C ARG A 337 23.31 11.04 7.76
N THR A 338 22.10 10.65 8.21
CA THR A 338 21.91 9.64 9.26
C THR A 338 22.14 8.22 8.76
N PHE A 339 21.54 7.85 7.64
CA PHE A 339 21.48 6.45 7.18
C PHE A 339 22.45 6.11 6.06
N ALA A 340 22.85 7.08 5.22
CA ALA A 340 23.82 6.88 4.17
C ALA A 340 25.22 7.44 4.54
N HIS A 341 25.30 8.21 5.63
CA HIS A 341 26.51 8.94 6.04
C HIS A 341 27.06 9.89 4.96
N VAL A 342 26.14 10.46 4.16
CA VAL A 342 26.41 11.31 3.00
C VAL A 342 25.74 12.66 3.20
N ASP A 343 26.41 13.74 2.85
CA ASP A 343 25.84 15.08 2.77
C ASP A 343 25.39 15.37 1.32
N PRO A 344 24.07 15.33 1.00
CA PRO A 344 23.59 15.50 -0.37
C PRO A 344 23.92 16.86 -1.00
N VAL A 345 24.29 17.87 -0.20
CA VAL A 345 24.78 19.17 -0.69
C VAL A 345 26.14 19.03 -1.37
N LYS A 346 26.93 17.99 -1.04
CA LYS A 346 28.30 17.80 -1.47
C LYS A 346 28.55 16.60 -2.34
N GLU A 347 27.77 15.53 -2.14
CA GLU A 347 27.98 14.24 -2.79
C GLU A 347 26.69 13.47 -3.03
N PRO A 348 26.64 12.57 -4.03
CA PRO A 348 25.44 11.82 -4.37
C PRO A 348 25.09 10.74 -3.32
N ILE A 349 23.79 10.48 -3.17
CA ILE A 349 23.24 9.48 -2.24
C ILE A 349 23.31 8.09 -2.88
N PRO A 350 23.85 7.05 -2.20
CA PRO A 350 23.78 5.66 -2.67
C PRO A 350 22.34 5.12 -2.57
N VAL A 351 21.79 4.65 -3.69
CA VAL A 351 20.39 4.21 -3.77
C VAL A 351 20.25 2.89 -4.53
N VAL A 352 19.24 2.11 -4.16
CA VAL A 352 18.90 0.83 -4.78
C VAL A 352 17.39 0.64 -4.83
N PRO A 353 16.83 -0.06 -5.83
CA PRO A 353 15.41 -0.40 -5.85
C PRO A 353 15.02 -1.21 -4.62
N THR A 354 13.97 -0.76 -3.93
CA THR A 354 13.56 -1.28 -2.62
C THR A 354 12.04 -1.47 -2.62
N CYS A 355 11.54 -2.60 -2.11
CA CYS A 355 10.10 -2.87 -2.03
C CYS A 355 9.38 -1.72 -1.31
N HIS A 356 8.30 -1.21 -1.90
CA HIS A 356 7.70 0.04 -1.47
C HIS A 356 6.18 0.03 -1.33
N TYR A 357 5.43 -0.52 -2.30
CA TYR A 357 3.98 -0.44 -2.32
C TYR A 357 3.34 -1.71 -2.90
N MET A 358 2.28 -2.16 -2.25
CA MET A 358 1.43 -3.27 -2.68
C MET A 358 0.26 -2.69 -3.48
N MET A 359 0.22 -2.89 -4.82
CA MET A 359 -0.90 -2.41 -5.64
C MET A 359 -2.15 -3.28 -5.50
N GLY A 360 -1.96 -4.58 -5.27
CA GLY A 360 -3.04 -5.51 -4.97
C GLY A 360 -3.58 -5.40 -3.54
N GLY A 361 -4.59 -6.20 -3.22
CA GLY A 361 -5.21 -6.24 -1.91
C GLY A 361 -6.61 -6.82 -1.94
N ILE A 362 -7.42 -6.49 -0.93
CA ILE A 362 -8.84 -6.88 -0.89
C ILE A 362 -9.58 -6.16 -2.02
N PRO A 363 -10.21 -6.89 -2.97
CA PRO A 363 -10.93 -6.25 -4.07
C PRO A 363 -12.13 -5.46 -3.55
N THR A 364 -12.32 -4.24 -4.05
CA THR A 364 -13.42 -3.37 -3.64
C THR A 364 -14.08 -2.68 -4.82
N GLN A 365 -15.33 -2.30 -4.63
CA GLN A 365 -15.99 -1.29 -5.46
C GLN A 365 -15.47 0.12 -5.09
N VAL A 366 -15.81 1.11 -5.92
CA VAL A 366 -15.56 2.55 -5.64
C VAL A 366 -16.09 2.98 -4.27
N SER A 367 -17.19 2.39 -3.82
CA SER A 367 -17.77 2.59 -2.48
C SER A 367 -16.93 2.02 -1.33
N GLY A 368 -15.80 1.37 -1.60
CA GLY A 368 -14.99 0.67 -0.60
C GLY A 368 -15.56 -0.67 -0.13
N GLN A 369 -16.74 -1.07 -0.57
CA GLN A 369 -17.33 -2.36 -0.20
C GLN A 369 -16.51 -3.50 -0.81
N ALA A 370 -16.09 -4.47 0.02
CA ALA A 370 -15.29 -5.61 -0.41
C ALA A 370 -16.07 -6.53 -1.35
N LEU A 371 -15.36 -7.15 -2.28
CA LEU A 371 -15.90 -8.05 -3.30
C LEU A 371 -15.41 -9.48 -3.12
N THR A 372 -16.22 -10.41 -3.55
CA THR A 372 -15.85 -11.79 -3.90
C THR A 372 -16.52 -12.15 -5.22
N GLN A 373 -16.36 -13.38 -5.70
CA GLN A 373 -17.05 -13.87 -6.89
C GLN A 373 -17.99 -15.02 -6.53
N ASP A 374 -19.14 -15.05 -7.19
CA ASP A 374 -20.07 -16.17 -7.12
C ASP A 374 -19.59 -17.36 -7.99
N ASN A 375 -20.36 -18.43 -8.01
CA ASN A 375 -20.07 -19.65 -8.78
C ASN A 375 -20.04 -19.43 -10.31
N LEU A 376 -20.53 -18.28 -10.79
CA LEU A 376 -20.52 -17.88 -12.19
C LEU A 376 -19.38 -16.92 -12.52
N GLY A 377 -18.53 -16.58 -11.51
CA GLY A 377 -17.43 -15.63 -11.64
C GLY A 377 -17.88 -14.17 -11.66
N GLN A 378 -19.10 -13.88 -11.20
CA GLN A 378 -19.60 -12.51 -11.12
C GLN A 378 -19.26 -11.90 -9.77
N ASP A 379 -18.89 -10.63 -9.78
CA ASP A 379 -18.56 -9.88 -8.56
C ASP A 379 -19.79 -9.74 -7.67
N VAL A 380 -19.65 -10.13 -6.41
CA VAL A 380 -20.67 -9.96 -5.39
C VAL A 380 -20.08 -9.30 -4.14
N PRO A 381 -20.82 -8.38 -3.49
CA PRO A 381 -20.34 -7.73 -2.28
C PRO A 381 -20.21 -8.72 -1.11
N VAL A 382 -19.16 -8.54 -0.30
CA VAL A 382 -19.03 -9.19 1.01
C VAL A 382 -19.77 -8.32 2.03
N GLU A 383 -20.92 -8.78 2.50
CA GLU A 383 -21.77 -7.98 3.38
C GLU A 383 -21.06 -7.69 4.72
N GLY A 384 -21.13 -6.43 5.14
CA GLY A 384 -20.52 -5.95 6.39
C GLY A 384 -19.02 -5.62 6.27
N LEU A 385 -18.37 -5.92 5.14
CA LEU A 385 -16.94 -5.72 4.95
C LEU A 385 -16.64 -4.61 3.93
N TYR A 386 -15.73 -3.72 4.31
CA TYR A 386 -15.15 -2.65 3.50
C TYR A 386 -13.63 -2.69 3.60
N ALA A 387 -12.95 -2.13 2.61
CA ALA A 387 -11.51 -1.89 2.69
C ALA A 387 -11.16 -0.57 2.00
N ALA A 388 -10.10 0.09 2.46
CA ALA A 388 -9.60 1.33 1.88
C ALA A 388 -8.08 1.48 2.02
N GLY A 389 -7.48 2.24 1.13
CA GLY A 389 -6.04 2.46 1.06
C GLY A 389 -5.28 1.21 0.62
N GLU A 390 -4.02 1.09 0.99
CA GLU A 390 -3.12 0.03 0.50
C GLU A 390 -3.53 -1.40 0.90
N ALA A 391 -4.45 -1.59 1.86
CA ALA A 391 -5.03 -2.90 2.15
C ALA A 391 -6.10 -3.31 1.12
N ALA A 392 -6.66 -2.35 0.39
CA ALA A 392 -7.68 -2.55 -0.62
C ALA A 392 -7.09 -2.56 -2.04
N CYS A 393 -7.78 -3.21 -2.95
CA CYS A 393 -7.56 -3.09 -4.38
C CYS A 393 -8.85 -2.58 -5.04
N VAL A 394 -9.01 -1.26 -5.08
CA VAL A 394 -10.07 -0.59 -5.86
C VAL A 394 -9.69 -0.48 -7.34
N SER A 395 -8.54 -1.03 -7.69
CA SER A 395 -8.00 -1.14 -9.03
C SER A 395 -7.60 0.21 -9.68
N VAL A 396 -7.16 1.18 -8.90
CA VAL A 396 -6.66 2.46 -9.45
C VAL A 396 -5.18 2.46 -9.78
N HIS A 397 -4.42 1.52 -9.22
CA HIS A 397 -2.96 1.44 -9.43
C HIS A 397 -2.55 0.39 -10.45
N GLY A 398 -3.36 -0.63 -10.67
CA GLY A 398 -3.11 -1.72 -11.60
C GLY A 398 -1.72 -2.35 -11.41
N ALA A 399 -0.94 -2.45 -12.47
CA ALA A 399 0.38 -3.07 -12.42
C ALA A 399 1.52 -2.13 -11.98
N ASN A 400 1.28 -0.81 -11.90
CA ASN A 400 2.29 0.16 -11.46
C ASN A 400 1.63 1.47 -11.02
N ARG A 401 1.88 1.88 -9.79
CA ARG A 401 1.34 3.09 -9.19
C ARG A 401 2.16 4.33 -9.55
N LEU A 402 1.50 5.39 -9.96
CA LEU A 402 2.13 6.71 -10.10
C LEU A 402 2.41 7.33 -8.72
N GLY A 403 3.52 8.03 -8.62
CA GLY A 403 3.92 8.74 -7.40
C GLY A 403 2.86 9.74 -6.95
N GLY A 404 2.56 9.75 -5.65
CA GLY A 404 1.58 10.63 -5.04
C GLY A 404 0.11 10.20 -5.18
N ASN A 405 -0.22 9.24 -6.06
CA ASN A 405 -1.57 8.69 -6.17
C ASN A 405 -1.99 7.90 -4.92
N SER A 406 -1.05 7.31 -4.17
CA SER A 406 -1.41 6.59 -2.95
C SER A 406 -2.01 7.48 -1.88
N LEU A 407 -1.47 8.70 -1.66
CA LEU A 407 -2.06 9.61 -0.70
C LEU A 407 -3.43 10.15 -1.16
N LEU A 408 -3.63 10.30 -2.47
CA LEU A 408 -4.94 10.65 -3.03
C LEU A 408 -5.94 9.51 -2.83
N ASP A 409 -5.56 8.27 -3.14
CA ASP A 409 -6.35 7.05 -2.89
C ASP A 409 -6.81 6.98 -1.43
N LEU A 410 -5.89 7.15 -0.45
CA LEU A 410 -6.22 7.10 0.97
C LEU A 410 -7.40 8.02 1.34
N VAL A 411 -7.38 9.26 0.86
CA VAL A 411 -8.39 10.26 1.26
C VAL A 411 -9.67 10.14 0.45
N VAL A 412 -9.58 9.84 -0.84
CA VAL A 412 -10.76 9.70 -1.71
C VAL A 412 -11.57 8.45 -1.34
N PHE A 413 -10.93 7.28 -1.28
CA PHE A 413 -11.65 6.02 -1.03
C PHE A 413 -11.92 5.79 0.47
N GLY A 414 -11.12 6.32 1.37
CA GLY A 414 -11.47 6.38 2.79
C GLY A 414 -12.77 7.16 3.01
N ARG A 415 -12.90 8.32 2.36
CA ARG A 415 -14.14 9.10 2.36
C ARG A 415 -15.30 8.35 1.71
N ALA A 416 -15.10 7.76 0.55
CA ALA A 416 -16.14 7.01 -0.18
C ALA A 416 -16.69 5.85 0.65
N ALA A 417 -15.83 5.09 1.31
CA ALA A 417 -16.24 4.01 2.22
C ALA A 417 -17.10 4.55 3.37
N GLY A 418 -16.67 5.63 4.01
CA GLY A 418 -17.43 6.28 5.08
C GLY A 418 -18.81 6.77 4.62
N MET A 419 -18.89 7.40 3.45
CA MET A 419 -20.16 7.87 2.87
C MET A 419 -21.13 6.74 2.54
N HIS A 420 -20.62 5.65 1.95
CA HIS A 420 -21.45 4.49 1.63
C HIS A 420 -21.98 3.81 2.90
N ILE A 421 -21.12 3.62 3.91
CA ILE A 421 -21.53 3.07 5.21
C ILE A 421 -22.61 3.96 5.84
N GLU A 422 -22.43 5.27 5.86
CA GLU A 422 -23.44 6.22 6.35
C GLU A 422 -24.79 6.01 5.64
N GLN A 423 -24.78 5.91 4.31
CA GLN A 423 -25.98 5.66 3.51
C GLN A 423 -26.66 4.34 3.89
N VAL A 424 -25.88 3.25 4.03
CA VAL A 424 -26.39 1.94 4.41
C VAL A 424 -26.97 1.94 5.83
N MET A 425 -26.30 2.64 6.77
CA MET A 425 -26.80 2.75 8.16
C MET A 425 -28.12 3.49 8.26
N ARG A 426 -28.36 4.48 7.40
CA ARG A 426 -29.65 5.20 7.31
C ARG A 426 -30.80 4.30 6.84
N GLN A 427 -30.49 3.17 6.19
CA GLN A 427 -31.48 2.15 5.78
C GLN A 427 -31.87 1.20 6.93
N GLY A 428 -31.23 1.31 8.10
CA GLY A 428 -31.63 0.58 9.30
C GLY A 428 -30.96 -0.79 9.48
N VAL A 429 -29.69 -0.94 9.13
CA VAL A 429 -28.92 -2.17 9.39
C VAL A 429 -28.84 -2.45 10.89
N SER A 430 -29.20 -3.67 11.29
CA SER A 430 -29.17 -4.12 12.68
C SER A 430 -27.84 -4.75 13.06
N TYR A 431 -27.51 -4.74 14.36
CA TYR A 431 -26.44 -5.58 14.89
C TYR A 431 -26.79 -7.07 14.72
N ARG A 432 -25.79 -7.88 14.43
CA ARG A 432 -25.90 -9.33 14.28
C ARG A 432 -24.89 -10.01 15.19
N GLU A 433 -25.23 -11.21 15.68
CA GLU A 433 -24.32 -11.97 16.54
C GLU A 433 -23.30 -12.73 15.70
N ALA A 434 -22.03 -12.77 16.18
CA ALA A 434 -20.97 -13.53 15.57
C ALA A 434 -21.22 -15.04 15.73
N SER A 435 -20.74 -15.82 14.77
CA SER A 435 -20.69 -17.28 14.86
C SER A 435 -19.72 -17.71 15.98
N GLU A 436 -20.14 -18.65 16.82
CA GLU A 436 -19.26 -19.21 17.84
C GLU A 436 -18.03 -19.87 17.23
N SER A 437 -18.18 -20.53 16.07
CA SER A 437 -17.07 -21.18 15.36
C SER A 437 -15.98 -20.20 14.91
N ASP A 438 -16.36 -19.00 14.45
CA ASP A 438 -15.39 -17.98 14.04
C ASP A 438 -14.62 -17.41 15.25
N ILE A 439 -15.34 -17.21 16.37
CA ILE A 439 -14.70 -16.80 17.62
C ILE A 439 -13.72 -17.87 18.11
N GLU A 440 -14.13 -19.14 18.10
CA GLU A 440 -13.30 -20.27 18.51
C GLU A 440 -12.06 -20.43 17.61
N ALA A 441 -12.20 -20.25 16.29
CA ALA A 441 -11.06 -20.29 15.35
C ALA A 441 -10.03 -19.19 15.66
N SER A 442 -10.48 -17.96 15.91
CA SER A 442 -9.60 -16.86 16.29
C SER A 442 -8.88 -17.11 17.61
N MET A 443 -9.61 -17.66 18.59
CA MET A 443 -9.03 -18.04 19.90
C MET A 443 -8.05 -19.19 19.76
N ALA A 444 -8.33 -20.19 18.93
CA ALA A 444 -7.41 -21.31 18.68
C ALA A 444 -6.09 -20.82 18.07
N ARG A 445 -6.15 -19.88 17.10
CA ARG A 445 -4.97 -19.26 16.51
C ARG A 445 -4.10 -18.53 17.56
N LEU A 446 -4.71 -17.74 18.44
CA LEU A 446 -4.00 -17.08 19.53
C LEU A 446 -3.42 -18.09 20.53
N ASN A 447 -4.20 -19.09 20.92
CA ASN A 447 -3.81 -20.08 21.92
C ASN A 447 -2.68 -20.98 21.42
N ARG A 448 -2.61 -21.29 20.15
CA ARG A 448 -1.46 -22.00 19.56
C ARG A 448 -0.14 -21.36 19.97
N TRP A 449 -0.03 -20.04 19.86
CA TRP A 449 1.17 -19.31 20.27
C TRP A 449 1.34 -19.23 21.78
N ASN A 450 0.24 -19.18 22.55
CA ASN A 450 0.31 -19.19 24.01
C ASN A 450 0.79 -20.53 24.57
N GLU A 451 0.47 -21.65 23.91
CA GLU A 451 0.77 -23.01 24.36
C GLU A 451 2.16 -23.49 23.91
N SER A 452 2.61 -23.10 22.72
CA SER A 452 3.90 -23.51 22.15
C SER A 452 5.04 -22.74 22.81
N ALA A 453 5.84 -23.42 23.65
CA ALA A 453 6.98 -22.81 24.36
C ALA A 453 8.33 -23.08 23.67
N GLU A 454 8.46 -24.24 23.01
CA GLU A 454 9.68 -24.72 22.37
C GLU A 454 9.48 -24.77 20.87
N GLY A 455 10.54 -24.59 20.09
CA GLY A 455 10.54 -24.62 18.65
C GLY A 455 11.51 -23.62 18.05
N GLU A 456 11.45 -23.46 16.73
CA GLU A 456 12.30 -22.50 16.03
C GLU A 456 11.93 -21.05 16.38
N SER A 457 12.93 -20.19 16.25
CA SER A 457 12.80 -18.75 16.51
C SER A 457 11.89 -18.07 15.48
N ILE A 458 10.86 -17.36 15.94
CA ILE A 458 9.98 -16.53 15.11
C ILE A 458 10.80 -15.53 14.28
N TYR A 459 11.84 -14.95 14.87
CA TYR A 459 12.72 -13.99 14.20
C TYR A 459 13.45 -14.63 13.01
N ASP A 460 14.01 -15.84 13.19
CA ASP A 460 14.78 -16.53 12.16
C ASP A 460 13.87 -16.99 11.02
N LEU A 461 12.69 -17.54 11.33
CA LEU A 461 11.67 -17.91 10.35
C LEU A 461 11.19 -16.71 9.54
N LYS A 462 10.94 -15.56 10.20
CA LYS A 462 10.57 -14.31 9.53
C LYS A 462 11.67 -13.84 8.57
N LYS A 463 12.94 -13.89 9.02
CA LYS A 463 14.08 -13.51 8.19
C LYS A 463 14.23 -14.43 6.97
N GLU A 464 14.01 -15.73 7.14
CA GLU A 464 14.06 -16.68 6.03
C GLU A 464 12.93 -16.45 5.03
N LEU A 465 11.70 -16.19 5.49
CA LEU A 465 10.57 -15.78 4.64
C LEU A 465 10.93 -14.54 3.82
N GLN A 466 11.44 -13.50 4.47
CA GLN A 466 11.83 -12.24 3.83
C GLN A 466 12.92 -12.44 2.76
N THR A 467 13.91 -13.26 3.06
CA THR A 467 15.00 -13.60 2.12
C THR A 467 14.47 -14.39 0.93
N THR A 468 13.58 -15.36 1.16
CA THR A 468 12.92 -16.14 0.11
C THR A 468 12.14 -15.24 -0.84
N MET A 469 11.32 -14.33 -0.30
CA MET A 469 10.54 -13.39 -1.11
C MET A 469 11.45 -12.44 -1.90
N GLN A 470 12.50 -11.91 -1.27
CA GLN A 470 13.46 -11.02 -1.94
C GLN A 470 14.15 -11.69 -3.14
N ASN A 471 14.56 -12.93 -2.99
CA ASN A 471 15.34 -13.65 -4.00
C ASN A 471 14.47 -14.21 -5.12
N SER A 472 13.24 -14.67 -4.80
CA SER A 472 12.39 -15.39 -5.75
C SER A 472 11.30 -14.53 -6.38
N PHE A 473 10.87 -13.42 -5.72
CA PHE A 473 9.75 -12.59 -6.14
C PHE A 473 10.09 -11.09 -6.15
N GLY A 474 11.36 -10.76 -6.39
CA GLY A 474 11.88 -9.38 -6.46
C GLY A 474 11.51 -8.63 -7.74
N VAL A 475 12.39 -7.69 -8.17
CA VAL A 475 12.17 -6.85 -9.36
C VAL A 475 12.08 -7.69 -10.64
N PHE A 476 12.98 -8.66 -10.81
CA PHE A 476 12.95 -9.62 -11.90
C PHE A 476 12.62 -11.01 -11.38
N ARG A 477 11.82 -11.76 -12.14
CA ARG A 477 11.25 -13.06 -11.79
C ARG A 477 11.45 -14.06 -12.91
N THR A 478 11.68 -15.33 -12.56
CA THR A 478 11.71 -16.44 -13.51
C THR A 478 10.88 -17.59 -12.95
N GLU A 479 10.28 -18.43 -13.81
CA GLU A 479 9.52 -19.61 -13.37
C GLU A 479 10.34 -20.46 -12.40
N LYS A 480 11.59 -20.75 -12.75
CA LYS A 480 12.48 -21.55 -11.91
C LYS A 480 12.63 -20.98 -10.50
N ASN A 481 12.99 -19.70 -10.38
CA ASN A 481 13.22 -19.08 -9.07
C ASN A 481 11.93 -18.99 -8.26
N MET A 482 10.79 -18.76 -8.92
CA MET A 482 9.50 -18.68 -8.23
C MET A 482 9.05 -20.05 -7.72
N LEU A 483 9.23 -21.14 -8.50
CA LEU A 483 8.91 -22.50 -8.05
C LEU A 483 9.79 -22.91 -6.86
N GLU A 484 11.10 -22.64 -6.90
CA GLU A 484 12.00 -22.87 -5.76
C GLU A 484 11.57 -22.05 -4.52
N GLY A 485 11.11 -20.81 -4.72
CA GLY A 485 10.57 -19.97 -3.65
C GLY A 485 9.26 -20.51 -3.07
N MET A 486 8.36 -21.01 -3.91
CA MET A 486 7.11 -21.64 -3.49
C MET A 486 7.35 -22.89 -2.64
N ASP A 487 8.29 -23.75 -3.05
CA ASP A 487 8.67 -24.95 -2.26
C ASP A 487 9.18 -24.54 -0.86
N LYS A 488 9.99 -23.49 -0.79
CA LYS A 488 10.47 -22.95 0.49
C LYS A 488 9.34 -22.37 1.36
N LEU A 489 8.36 -21.72 0.75
CA LEU A 489 7.20 -21.19 1.50
C LEU A 489 6.35 -22.33 2.08
N VAL A 490 6.20 -23.45 1.36
CA VAL A 490 5.53 -24.66 1.89
C VAL A 490 6.29 -25.22 3.09
N GLU A 491 7.62 -25.38 3.00
CA GLU A 491 8.46 -25.81 4.12
C GLU A 491 8.35 -24.84 5.31
N LEU A 492 8.41 -23.53 5.05
CA LEU A 492 8.29 -22.51 6.10
C LEU A 492 6.93 -22.58 6.79
N ARG A 493 5.83 -22.83 6.07
CA ARG A 493 4.51 -23.00 6.67
C ARG A 493 4.48 -24.12 7.70
N GLU A 494 5.07 -25.27 7.39
CA GLU A 494 5.16 -26.40 8.30
C GLU A 494 5.98 -26.03 9.56
N ARG A 495 7.14 -25.41 9.37
CA ARG A 495 8.03 -24.99 10.46
C ARG A 495 7.42 -23.90 11.34
N ILE A 496 6.75 -22.90 10.75
CA ILE A 496 6.01 -21.88 11.49
C ILE A 496 4.87 -22.51 12.31
N GLY A 497 4.21 -23.53 11.77
CA GLY A 497 3.20 -24.30 12.50
C GLY A 497 3.73 -24.97 13.77
N GLN A 498 5.03 -25.26 13.82
CA GLN A 498 5.73 -25.91 14.94
C GLN A 498 6.61 -24.94 15.75
N ALA A 499 6.65 -23.65 15.37
CA ALA A 499 7.48 -22.66 16.02
C ALA A 499 7.04 -22.39 17.47
N GLY A 500 8.00 -22.02 18.31
CA GLY A 500 7.76 -21.72 19.72
C GLY A 500 7.83 -20.24 20.05
N MET A 501 7.07 -19.85 21.06
CA MET A 501 7.11 -18.53 21.66
C MET A 501 7.40 -18.67 23.15
N PRO A 502 8.65 -18.45 23.60
CA PRO A 502 9.04 -18.63 25.00
C PRO A 502 8.37 -17.66 25.97
N ASP A 503 8.16 -16.41 25.55
CA ASP A 503 7.52 -15.38 26.39
C ASP A 503 6.01 -15.63 26.50
N LYS A 504 5.55 -15.93 27.71
CA LYS A 504 4.14 -16.19 28.05
C LYS A 504 3.49 -15.05 28.82
N SER A 505 4.16 -13.90 28.94
CA SER A 505 3.57 -12.73 29.60
C SER A 505 2.26 -12.30 28.91
N ALA A 506 1.30 -11.80 29.68
CA ALA A 506 0.06 -11.29 29.13
C ALA A 506 0.22 -9.86 28.63
N ALA A 507 0.84 -9.00 29.43
CA ALA A 507 0.97 -7.57 29.20
C ALA A 507 2.18 -7.24 28.30
N PHE A 508 1.96 -6.40 27.29
CA PHE A 508 2.98 -5.91 26.35
C PHE A 508 3.87 -7.01 25.75
N ASN A 509 3.28 -8.16 25.41
CA ASN A 509 3.99 -9.28 24.82
C ASN A 509 4.22 -9.04 23.33
N THR A 510 5.35 -8.42 22.98
CA THR A 510 5.73 -8.13 21.59
C THR A 510 6.07 -9.39 20.80
N ALA A 511 6.57 -10.45 21.46
CA ALA A 511 6.83 -11.74 20.82
C ALA A 511 5.54 -12.37 20.29
N ARG A 512 4.43 -12.24 21.05
CA ARG A 512 3.10 -12.69 20.62
C ARG A 512 2.62 -11.92 19.39
N LEU A 513 2.83 -10.61 19.36
CA LEU A 513 2.48 -9.79 18.19
C LEU A 513 3.28 -10.21 16.97
N GLU A 514 4.60 -10.37 17.10
CA GLU A 514 5.46 -10.83 16.00
C GLU A 514 5.09 -12.22 15.49
N ALA A 515 4.62 -13.10 16.37
CA ALA A 515 4.13 -14.42 16.01
C ALA A 515 2.84 -14.34 15.17
N LEU A 516 1.87 -13.53 15.60
CA LEU A 516 0.63 -13.28 14.85
C LEU A 516 0.88 -12.55 13.52
N GLU A 517 1.83 -11.62 13.50
CA GLU A 517 2.27 -10.94 12.29
C GLU A 517 2.97 -11.87 11.30
N LEU A 518 3.75 -12.85 11.80
CA LEU A 518 4.39 -13.85 10.95
C LEU A 518 3.36 -14.74 10.23
N ASP A 519 2.27 -15.12 10.91
CA ASP A 519 1.15 -15.80 10.27
C ASP A 519 0.58 -14.97 9.11
N ASN A 520 0.37 -13.66 9.32
CA ASN A 520 -0.16 -12.75 8.29
C ASN A 520 0.81 -12.59 7.12
N LEU A 521 2.11 -12.41 7.41
CA LEU A 521 3.15 -12.31 6.37
C LEU A 521 3.21 -13.55 5.49
N LEU A 522 3.08 -14.74 6.09
CA LEU A 522 3.09 -16.01 5.36
C LEU A 522 1.89 -16.12 4.41
N GLU A 523 0.68 -15.75 4.86
CA GLU A 523 -0.52 -15.75 4.01
C GLU A 523 -0.33 -14.83 2.78
N VAL A 524 0.19 -13.62 2.99
CA VAL A 524 0.45 -12.68 1.89
C VAL A 524 1.55 -13.17 0.96
N ALA A 525 2.61 -13.76 1.51
CA ALA A 525 3.73 -14.29 0.72
C ALA A 525 3.29 -15.44 -0.18
N GLU A 526 2.49 -16.38 0.32
CA GLU A 526 1.95 -17.48 -0.48
C GLU A 526 1.00 -16.99 -1.57
N ALA A 527 0.07 -16.08 -1.24
CA ALA A 527 -0.83 -15.50 -2.23
C ALA A 527 -0.04 -14.78 -3.34
N THR A 528 0.98 -13.99 -2.97
CA THR A 528 1.89 -13.33 -3.91
C THR A 528 2.62 -14.34 -4.80
N ALA A 529 3.14 -15.42 -4.23
CA ALA A 529 3.93 -16.42 -4.96
C ALA A 529 3.07 -17.15 -5.99
N VAL A 530 1.88 -17.60 -5.60
CA VAL A 530 0.96 -18.35 -6.48
C VAL A 530 0.47 -17.48 -7.64
N THR A 531 0.10 -16.22 -7.38
CA THR A 531 -0.36 -15.31 -8.42
C THR A 531 0.77 -14.86 -9.35
N ALA A 532 1.97 -14.61 -8.81
CA ALA A 532 3.14 -14.21 -9.60
C ALA A 532 3.61 -15.31 -10.55
N GLU A 533 3.62 -16.58 -10.09
CA GLU A 533 3.95 -17.71 -10.96
C GLU A 533 2.91 -17.91 -12.05
N GLY A 534 1.63 -17.79 -11.69
CA GLY A 534 0.50 -17.97 -12.60
C GLY A 534 0.43 -16.95 -13.73
N ARG A 535 0.86 -15.69 -13.52
CA ARG A 535 0.80 -14.61 -14.53
C ARG A 535 2.00 -14.69 -15.48
N ARG A 536 1.76 -15.19 -16.68
CA ARG A 536 2.80 -15.45 -17.70
C ARG A 536 2.96 -14.32 -18.70
N GLU A 537 3.30 -13.16 -18.21
CA GLU A 537 3.60 -11.94 -18.98
C GLU A 537 4.52 -11.02 -18.18
N SER A 538 5.00 -9.94 -18.79
CA SER A 538 5.58 -8.80 -18.07
C SER A 538 4.68 -7.58 -18.24
N ARG A 539 4.20 -7.01 -17.10
CA ARG A 539 3.32 -5.85 -17.05
C ARG A 539 3.63 -5.00 -15.81
N GLY A 540 3.94 -3.73 -16.02
CA GLY A 540 4.25 -2.81 -14.92
C GLY A 540 5.35 -3.33 -14.00
N ALA A 541 5.06 -3.49 -12.72
CA ALA A 541 5.99 -3.99 -11.72
C ALA A 541 6.22 -5.51 -11.78
N HIS A 542 5.34 -6.26 -12.44
CA HIS A 542 5.52 -7.71 -12.66
C HIS A 542 6.42 -7.93 -13.89
N ALA A 543 7.70 -8.18 -13.66
CA ALA A 543 8.69 -8.37 -14.72
C ALA A 543 9.23 -9.81 -14.72
N ARG A 544 8.94 -10.53 -15.80
CA ARG A 544 9.33 -11.94 -16.04
C ARG A 544 10.42 -12.01 -17.10
N ASP A 545 11.61 -12.56 -16.77
CA ASP A 545 12.67 -12.75 -17.77
C ASP A 545 12.33 -13.84 -18.80
N ASP A 546 11.47 -14.78 -18.41
CA ASP A 546 10.95 -15.86 -19.25
C ASP A 546 9.72 -15.47 -20.09
N TYR A 547 9.04 -14.37 -19.77
CA TYR A 547 7.90 -13.77 -20.49
C TYR A 547 8.05 -12.26 -20.56
N GLN A 548 8.95 -11.75 -21.39
CA GLN A 548 9.40 -10.35 -21.37
C GLN A 548 8.40 -9.33 -21.91
N THR A 549 7.34 -9.77 -22.60
CA THR A 549 6.36 -8.89 -23.24
C THR A 549 5.02 -8.89 -22.51
N ARG A 550 4.30 -7.79 -22.61
CA ARG A 550 2.91 -7.68 -22.20
C ARG A 550 2.02 -8.50 -23.14
N ASP A 551 1.08 -9.23 -22.58
CA ASP A 551 0.15 -10.09 -23.32
C ASP A 551 -1.30 -9.64 -23.05
N ASP A 552 -1.80 -8.73 -23.89
CA ASP A 552 -3.16 -8.21 -23.75
C ASP A 552 -4.24 -9.23 -24.16
N GLU A 553 -3.90 -10.26 -24.91
CA GLU A 553 -4.86 -11.30 -25.33
C GLU A 553 -5.25 -12.20 -24.15
N ASN A 554 -4.27 -12.58 -23.32
CA ASN A 554 -4.49 -13.53 -22.24
C ASN A 554 -4.52 -12.87 -20.84
N TRP A 555 -3.87 -11.72 -20.65
CA TRP A 555 -3.61 -11.14 -19.34
C TRP A 555 -4.08 -9.70 -19.15
N LEU A 556 -4.91 -9.15 -20.07
CA LEU A 556 -5.61 -7.88 -19.83
C LEU A 556 -6.76 -8.11 -18.82
N CYS A 557 -6.42 -8.56 -17.63
CA CYS A 557 -7.35 -8.92 -16.56
C CYS A 557 -6.66 -8.81 -15.20
N HIS A 558 -7.46 -8.75 -14.16
CA HIS A 558 -7.02 -8.91 -12.79
C HIS A 558 -6.79 -10.39 -12.45
N SER A 559 -5.80 -10.66 -11.59
CA SER A 559 -5.63 -11.94 -10.93
C SER A 559 -6.44 -11.95 -9.63
N MET A 560 -7.24 -13.00 -9.40
CA MET A 560 -8.01 -13.20 -8.16
C MET A 560 -7.50 -14.45 -7.45
N TYR A 561 -6.92 -14.31 -6.26
CA TYR A 561 -6.50 -15.45 -5.45
C TYR A 561 -7.58 -15.82 -4.44
N PHE A 562 -8.07 -17.05 -4.53
CA PHE A 562 -9.07 -17.62 -3.63
C PHE A 562 -8.38 -18.53 -2.60
N PRO A 563 -8.48 -18.21 -1.29
CA PRO A 563 -7.68 -18.90 -0.27
C PRO A 563 -8.16 -20.33 0.01
N GLU A 564 -9.42 -20.66 -0.22
CA GLU A 564 -10.02 -21.95 0.12
C GLU A 564 -9.35 -23.13 -0.60
N ASP A 565 -9.06 -22.96 -1.89
CA ASP A 565 -8.45 -23.96 -2.76
C ASP A 565 -7.12 -23.49 -3.38
N LYS A 566 -6.62 -22.33 -2.97
CA LYS A 566 -5.42 -21.65 -3.52
C LYS A 566 -5.50 -21.41 -5.02
N ARG A 567 -6.71 -21.29 -5.56
CA ARG A 567 -6.97 -21.10 -6.98
C ARG A 567 -6.73 -19.65 -7.38
N VAL A 568 -6.14 -19.46 -8.56
CA VAL A 568 -6.09 -18.16 -9.23
C VAL A 568 -7.20 -18.10 -10.28
N GLY A 569 -8.13 -17.19 -10.08
CA GLY A 569 -9.16 -16.80 -11.05
C GLY A 569 -8.79 -15.53 -11.79
N LYS A 570 -9.65 -15.13 -12.71
CA LYS A 570 -9.54 -13.86 -13.45
C LYS A 570 -10.79 -13.02 -13.24
N ARG A 571 -10.61 -11.70 -13.21
CA ARG A 571 -11.65 -10.69 -13.21
C ARG A 571 -11.36 -9.72 -14.34
N ASP A 572 -12.40 -9.35 -15.10
CA ASP A 572 -12.25 -8.41 -16.21
C ASP A 572 -11.91 -7.01 -15.69
N VAL A 573 -11.05 -6.30 -16.41
CA VAL A 573 -10.77 -4.88 -16.17
C VAL A 573 -11.98 -4.06 -16.63
N ASN A 574 -12.38 -3.09 -15.82
CA ASN A 574 -13.48 -2.19 -16.16
C ASN A 574 -12.99 -1.04 -17.08
N PHE A 575 -13.33 -1.14 -18.36
CA PHE A 575 -13.07 -0.10 -19.38
C PHE A 575 -14.26 0.87 -19.58
N ALA A 576 -15.17 0.97 -18.63
CA ALA A 576 -16.36 1.82 -18.74
C ALA A 576 -16.33 2.98 -17.73
N PRO A 577 -15.55 4.05 -17.96
CA PRO A 577 -15.62 5.26 -17.17
C PRO A 577 -17.01 5.90 -17.28
N THR A 578 -17.39 6.72 -16.31
CA THR A 578 -18.75 7.27 -16.21
C THR A 578 -19.00 8.42 -17.18
N THR A 579 -18.02 9.32 -17.36
CA THR A 579 -18.16 10.58 -18.13
C THR A 579 -17.14 10.72 -19.25
N MET A 580 -16.06 9.94 -19.22
CA MET A 580 -15.00 9.96 -20.22
C MET A 580 -15.18 8.81 -21.22
N GLU A 581 -14.53 8.93 -22.38
CA GLU A 581 -14.29 7.78 -23.25
C GLU A 581 -13.17 6.91 -22.68
N ALA A 582 -13.28 5.60 -22.87
CA ALA A 582 -12.26 4.66 -22.43
C ALA A 582 -10.90 4.92 -23.11
N PHE A 583 -9.83 4.76 -22.37
CA PHE A 583 -8.48 4.76 -22.90
C PHE A 583 -8.07 3.32 -23.25
N GLU A 584 -7.98 3.06 -24.54
CA GLU A 584 -7.58 1.74 -25.06
C GLU A 584 -6.11 1.43 -24.76
N PRO A 585 -5.75 0.15 -24.53
CA PRO A 585 -4.39 -0.27 -24.30
C PRO A 585 -3.44 0.12 -25.43
N LYS A 586 -2.32 0.74 -25.07
CA LYS A 586 -1.25 1.15 -25.99
C LYS A 586 0.10 0.78 -25.39
N GLU A 587 1.13 0.72 -26.22
CA GLU A 587 2.49 0.62 -25.74
C GLU A 587 2.86 1.85 -24.90
N ARG A 588 3.49 1.62 -23.75
CA ARG A 588 3.96 2.71 -22.89
C ARG A 588 5.31 3.22 -23.39
N VAL A 589 5.35 4.45 -23.89
CA VAL A 589 6.57 5.15 -24.30
C VAL A 589 6.91 6.21 -23.25
N TYR A 590 8.18 6.22 -22.77
CA TYR A 590 8.70 7.13 -21.75
C TYR A 590 9.93 7.92 -22.21
#